data_a9c03c378eebe0c53d0c073b7e1104a8
#
_entry.id   a9c03c378eebe0c53d0c073b7e1104a8
#
_cell.length_a   1.000
_cell.length_b   1.000
_cell.length_c   1.000
_cell.angle_alpha   90.00
_cell.angle_beta   90.00
_cell.angle_gamma   90.00
#
_symmetry.space_group_name_H-M   'P 1'
#
loop_
_entity.id
_entity.type
_entity.pdbx_description
1 polymer ?
#
loop_
_entity_poly.entity_id
_entity_poly.type
_entity_poly.pdbx_seq_one_letter_code
_entity_poly.pdbx_strand_id
1 'polypeptide(L)'
;RSVASMRAFFQYLWKEGVIAEDPADNLKPPKVEKRAPEILTIEEVDKLLQQPKLDTPKGIRDSAMLELLYATGMRVSEMLHLQIFDVNLQFGYVVCNENGKERIIPIGIP
;
A
#
# COMPACT_ATOMS: atom_id res chain seq x y z
N ARG A 1 -14.09 10.84 2.64
CA ARG A 1 -14.19 10.09 3.91
C ARG A 1 -15.17 10.74 4.89
N SER A 2 -15.05 12.03 5.22
CA SER A 2 -15.90 12.73 6.22
C SER A 2 -17.40 12.57 5.95
N VAL A 3 -17.85 12.73 4.70
CA VAL A 3 -19.26 12.56 4.32
C VAL A 3 -19.74 11.12 4.58
N ALA A 4 -18.93 10.12 4.25
CA ALA A 4 -19.27 8.72 4.48
C ALA A 4 -19.43 8.40 5.97
N SER A 5 -18.52 8.94 6.80
CA SER A 5 -18.59 8.77 8.26
C SER A 5 -19.81 9.45 8.88
N MET A 6 -20.12 10.68 8.45
CA MET A 6 -21.32 11.39 8.90
C MET A 6 -22.60 10.66 8.50
N ARG A 7 -22.71 10.20 7.26
CA ARG A 7 -23.88 9.42 6.82
C ARG A 7 -24.04 8.13 7.61
N ALA A 8 -22.96 7.39 7.83
CA ALA A 8 -23.00 6.15 8.62
C ALA A 8 -23.46 6.40 10.07
N PHE A 9 -22.96 7.49 10.68
CA PHE A 9 -23.32 7.86 12.04
C PHE A 9 -24.80 8.24 12.16
N PHE A 10 -25.32 9.13 11.33
CA PHE A 10 -26.72 9.55 11.40
C PHE A 10 -27.69 8.43 10.99
N GLN A 11 -27.31 7.59 10.03
CA GLN A 11 -28.08 6.41 9.67
C GLN A 11 -28.17 5.40 10.83
N TYR A 12 -27.10 5.24 11.60
CA TYR A 12 -27.11 4.44 12.82
C TYR A 12 -28.09 5.00 13.85
N LEU A 13 -28.00 6.30 14.18
CA LEU A 13 -28.91 6.96 15.14
C LEU A 13 -30.37 6.86 14.70
N TRP A 14 -30.66 7.00 13.42
CA TRP A 14 -32.01 6.83 12.89
C TRP A 14 -32.52 5.40 13.03
N LYS A 15 -31.71 4.40 12.73
CA LYS A 15 -32.06 2.98 12.91
C LYS A 15 -32.31 2.59 14.36
N GLU A 16 -31.54 3.16 15.28
CA GLU A 16 -31.73 2.96 16.74
C GLU A 16 -32.91 3.76 17.30
N GLY A 17 -33.62 4.53 16.49
CA GLY A 17 -34.76 5.34 16.92
C GLY A 17 -34.40 6.55 17.79
N VAL A 18 -33.11 6.91 17.86
CA VAL A 18 -32.63 8.08 18.62
C VAL A 18 -33.05 9.40 17.97
N ILE A 19 -33.11 9.42 16.64
CA ILE A 19 -33.57 10.56 15.83
C ILE A 19 -34.71 10.12 14.92
N ALA A 20 -35.69 11.00 14.70
CA ALA A 20 -36.87 10.71 13.89
C ALA A 20 -36.57 10.70 12.39
N GLU A 21 -35.60 11.50 11.94
CA GLU A 21 -35.19 11.63 10.54
C GLU A 21 -33.67 11.61 10.43
N ASP A 22 -33.16 11.16 9.28
CA ASP A 22 -31.74 11.18 8.99
C ASP A 22 -31.33 12.53 8.35
N PRO A 23 -30.67 13.44 9.10
CA PRO A 23 -30.28 14.75 8.57
C PRO A 23 -29.19 14.66 7.49
N ALA A 24 -28.54 13.51 7.33
CA ALA A 24 -27.47 13.30 6.34
C ALA A 24 -27.96 12.55 5.09
N ASP A 25 -29.24 12.25 4.95
CA ASP A 25 -29.78 11.48 3.82
C ASP A 25 -29.47 12.16 2.46
N ASN A 26 -29.61 13.47 2.40
CA ASN A 26 -29.34 14.27 1.19
C ASN A 26 -27.88 14.70 1.04
N LEU A 27 -27.00 14.30 1.95
CA LEU A 27 -25.59 14.70 1.91
C LEU A 27 -24.85 13.92 0.81
N LYS A 28 -24.50 14.59 -0.27
CA LYS A 28 -23.73 13.98 -1.38
C LYS A 28 -22.24 14.21 -1.19
N PRO A 29 -21.40 13.19 -1.41
CA PRO A 29 -19.97 13.40 -1.42
C PRO A 29 -19.58 14.37 -2.55
N PRO A 30 -18.60 15.26 -2.34
CA PRO A 30 -18.12 16.13 -3.39
C PRO A 30 -17.56 15.28 -4.54
N LYS A 31 -17.79 15.73 -5.78
CA LYS A 31 -17.12 15.11 -6.94
C LYS A 31 -15.63 15.36 -6.81
N VAL A 32 -14.89 14.29 -6.59
CA VAL A 32 -13.41 14.34 -6.64
C VAL A 32 -13.01 14.17 -8.10
N GLU A 33 -12.33 15.17 -8.66
CA GLU A 33 -11.67 15.00 -9.94
C GLU A 33 -10.63 13.90 -9.81
N LYS A 34 -10.78 12.86 -10.62
CA LYS A 34 -9.78 11.81 -10.73
C LYS A 34 -8.58 12.40 -11.49
N ARG A 35 -7.60 12.90 -10.77
CA ARG A 35 -6.30 13.22 -11.36
C ARG A 35 -5.57 11.91 -11.61
N ALA A 36 -5.01 11.76 -12.80
CA ALA A 36 -4.06 10.68 -13.06
C ALA A 36 -2.88 10.84 -12.09
N PRO A 37 -2.40 9.74 -11.46
CA PRO A 37 -1.21 9.82 -10.62
C PRO A 37 -0.02 10.28 -11.45
N GLU A 38 0.86 11.07 -10.85
CA GLU A 38 2.17 11.36 -11.45
C GLU A 38 2.97 10.05 -11.53
N ILE A 39 3.56 9.79 -12.68
CA ILE A 39 4.33 8.59 -12.97
C ILE A 39 5.78 8.99 -13.12
N LEU A 40 6.68 8.29 -12.42
CA LEU A 40 8.12 8.45 -12.61
C LEU A 40 8.56 7.87 -13.96
N THR A 41 9.49 8.52 -14.60
CA THR A 41 10.17 7.97 -15.78
C THR A 41 11.15 6.87 -15.37
N ILE A 42 11.60 6.06 -16.33
CA ILE A 42 12.60 5.00 -16.06
C ILE A 42 13.86 5.60 -15.47
N GLU A 43 14.33 6.72 -16.01
CA GLU A 43 15.54 7.42 -15.54
C GLU A 43 15.37 7.97 -14.11
N GLU A 44 14.18 8.39 -13.74
CA GLU A 44 13.88 8.84 -12.37
C GLU A 44 13.83 7.66 -11.39
N VAL A 45 13.29 6.52 -11.80
CA VAL A 45 13.32 5.29 -11.02
C VAL A 45 14.74 4.82 -10.80
N ASP A 46 15.57 4.75 -11.84
CA ASP A 46 16.98 4.36 -11.74
C ASP A 46 17.76 5.27 -10.78
N LYS A 47 17.54 6.58 -10.88
CA LYS A 47 18.13 7.54 -9.94
C LYS A 47 17.67 7.30 -8.51
N LEU A 48 16.39 6.97 -8.29
CA LEU A 48 15.85 6.69 -6.97
C LEU A 48 16.50 5.44 -6.37
N LEU A 49 16.59 4.35 -7.13
CA LEU A 49 17.19 3.10 -6.69
C LEU A 49 18.68 3.23 -6.35
N GLN A 50 19.40 4.14 -7.00
CA GLN A 50 20.81 4.42 -6.77
C GLN A 50 21.10 5.36 -5.59
N GLN A 51 20.08 5.93 -4.92
CA GLN A 51 20.31 6.88 -3.83
C GLN A 51 20.92 6.26 -2.57
N PRO A 52 20.58 5.02 -2.15
CA PRO A 52 21.16 4.45 -0.94
C PRO A 52 22.66 4.22 -1.08
N LYS A 53 23.45 4.66 -0.10
CA LYS A 53 24.90 4.45 -0.07
C LYS A 53 25.21 3.04 0.40
N LEU A 54 25.82 2.23 -0.45
CA LEU A 54 26.12 0.81 -0.16
C LEU A 54 27.33 0.60 0.77
N ASP A 55 27.96 1.66 1.24
CA ASP A 55 29.07 1.65 2.20
C ASP A 55 28.62 1.54 3.66
N THR A 56 27.32 1.57 3.93
CA THR A 56 26.75 1.49 5.27
C THR A 56 25.71 0.36 5.37
N PRO A 57 25.59 -0.32 6.52
CA PRO A 57 24.54 -1.34 6.73
C PRO A 57 23.13 -0.80 6.48
N LYS A 58 22.90 0.47 6.86
CA LYS A 58 21.62 1.14 6.59
C LYS A 58 21.38 1.29 5.09
N GLY A 59 22.37 1.75 4.35
CA GLY A 59 22.23 1.95 2.90
C GLY A 59 22.02 0.63 2.15
N ILE A 60 22.71 -0.44 2.55
CA ILE A 60 22.49 -1.78 1.98
C ILE A 60 21.06 -2.23 2.22
N ARG A 61 20.54 -2.07 3.45
CA ARG A 61 19.14 -2.39 3.78
C ARG A 61 18.18 -1.56 2.94
N ASP A 62 18.37 -0.24 2.88
CA ASP A 62 17.48 0.67 2.17
C ASP A 62 17.47 0.39 0.67
N SER A 63 18.61 0.04 0.08
CA SER A 63 18.71 -0.41 -1.32
C SER A 63 17.92 -1.70 -1.55
N ALA A 64 18.10 -2.71 -0.71
CA ALA A 64 17.37 -3.97 -0.83
C ALA A 64 15.85 -3.78 -0.71
N MET A 65 15.40 -2.88 0.18
CA MET A 65 13.99 -2.54 0.34
C MET A 65 13.42 -1.88 -0.92
N LEU A 66 14.13 -0.91 -1.50
CA LEU A 66 13.69 -0.22 -2.72
C LEU A 66 13.64 -1.17 -3.92
N GLU A 67 14.68 -1.97 -4.12
CA GLU A 67 14.76 -2.99 -5.18
C GLU A 67 13.60 -4.00 -5.05
N LEU A 68 13.35 -4.49 -3.84
CA LEU A 68 12.28 -5.44 -3.59
C LEU A 68 10.90 -4.85 -3.86
N LEU A 69 10.65 -3.60 -3.43
CA LEU A 69 9.40 -2.89 -3.71
C LEU A 69 9.20 -2.69 -5.22
N TYR A 70 10.25 -2.30 -5.92
CA TYR A 70 10.19 -2.08 -7.36
C TYR A 70 9.94 -3.39 -8.13
N ALA A 71 10.66 -4.46 -7.76
CA ALA A 71 10.54 -5.76 -8.42
C ALA A 71 9.18 -6.45 -8.18
N THR A 72 8.57 -6.24 -7.01
CA THR A 72 7.39 -7.02 -6.59
C THR A 72 6.09 -6.24 -6.53
N GLY A 73 6.17 -4.92 -6.35
CA GLY A 73 4.98 -4.10 -6.08
C GLY A 73 4.24 -4.48 -4.80
N MET A 74 4.92 -5.13 -3.84
CA MET A 74 4.32 -5.49 -2.56
C MET A 74 3.97 -4.26 -1.72
N ARG A 75 3.08 -4.41 -0.77
CA ARG A 75 2.78 -3.34 0.18
C ARG A 75 3.92 -3.15 1.17
N VAL A 76 4.14 -1.90 1.61
CA VAL A 76 5.16 -1.60 2.62
C VAL A 76 4.95 -2.41 3.91
N SER A 77 3.71 -2.63 4.34
CA SER A 77 3.39 -3.48 5.49
C SER A 77 3.85 -4.92 5.30
N GLU A 78 3.66 -5.49 4.12
CA GLU A 78 4.12 -6.85 3.79
C GLU A 78 5.65 -6.93 3.85
N MET A 79 6.34 -5.95 3.27
CA MET A 79 7.80 -5.89 3.28
C MET A 79 8.37 -5.79 4.71
N LEU A 80 7.75 -4.99 5.58
CA LEU A 80 8.22 -4.82 6.96
C LEU A 80 8.07 -6.08 7.83
N HIS A 81 7.17 -6.98 7.47
CA HIS A 81 6.96 -8.27 8.16
C HIS A 81 7.67 -9.46 7.49
N LEU A 82 8.36 -9.19 6.36
CA LEU A 82 9.03 -10.23 5.60
C LEU A 82 10.18 -10.87 6.40
N GLN A 83 10.25 -12.18 6.37
CA GLN A 83 11.31 -12.97 7.00
C GLN A 83 12.28 -13.49 5.93
N ILE A 84 13.49 -13.84 6.32
CA ILE A 84 14.52 -14.34 5.39
C ILE A 84 14.04 -15.60 4.64
N PHE A 85 13.30 -16.46 5.30
CA PHE A 85 12.78 -17.70 4.70
C PHE A 85 11.59 -17.47 3.75
N ASP A 86 10.98 -16.28 3.75
CA ASP A 86 9.92 -15.91 2.80
C ASP A 86 10.50 -15.55 1.43
N VAL A 87 11.81 -15.30 1.34
CA VAL A 87 12.50 -14.93 0.10
C VAL A 87 13.26 -16.12 -0.45
N ASN A 88 12.90 -16.61 -1.61
CA ASN A 88 13.59 -17.67 -2.28
C ASN A 88 14.32 -17.15 -3.53
N LEU A 89 15.60 -16.87 -3.39
CA LEU A 89 16.44 -16.34 -4.49
C LEU A 89 16.74 -17.40 -5.53
N GLN A 90 16.76 -18.69 -5.14
CA GLN A 90 17.06 -19.78 -6.07
C GLN A 90 15.94 -19.97 -7.09
N PHE A 91 14.70 -19.89 -6.64
CA PHE A 91 13.52 -20.03 -7.50
C PHE A 91 12.88 -18.68 -7.88
N GLY A 92 13.45 -17.57 -7.42
CA GLY A 92 13.04 -16.22 -7.80
C GLY A 92 11.62 -15.87 -7.37
N TYR A 93 11.26 -16.09 -6.11
CA TYR A 93 9.96 -15.66 -5.57
C TYR A 93 10.03 -15.19 -4.13
N VAL A 94 9.01 -14.42 -3.73
CA VAL A 94 8.77 -13.97 -2.35
C VAL A 94 7.37 -14.41 -1.93
N VAL A 95 7.25 -14.90 -0.70
CA VAL A 95 5.98 -15.23 -0.06
C VAL A 95 5.55 -14.05 0.82
N CYS A 96 4.42 -13.44 0.50
CA CYS A 96 3.83 -12.35 1.29
C CYS A 96 2.66 -12.89 2.08
N ASN A 97 2.65 -12.63 3.40
CA ASN A 97 1.54 -12.99 4.27
C ASN A 97 0.95 -11.72 4.90
N GLU A 98 -0.31 -11.45 4.62
CA GLU A 98 -1.05 -10.34 5.22
C GLU A 98 -2.41 -10.82 5.70
N ASN A 99 -2.70 -10.69 7.00
CA ASN A 99 -3.97 -11.07 7.61
C ASN A 99 -4.38 -12.53 7.33
N GLY A 100 -3.41 -13.46 7.35
CA GLY A 100 -3.62 -14.88 7.10
C GLY A 100 -3.85 -15.25 5.63
N LYS A 101 -3.70 -14.29 4.72
CA LYS A 101 -3.71 -14.54 3.26
C LYS A 101 -2.29 -14.53 2.74
N GLU A 102 -1.89 -15.67 2.22
CA GLU A 102 -0.58 -15.86 1.60
C GLU A 102 -0.68 -15.64 0.09
N ARG A 103 0.30 -14.96 -0.48
CA ARG A 103 0.49 -14.82 -1.92
C ARG A 103 1.96 -14.93 -2.28
N ILE A 104 2.24 -15.58 -3.40
CA ILE A 104 3.58 -15.73 -3.95
C ILE A 104 3.76 -14.70 -5.07
N ILE A 105 4.83 -13.92 -4.98
CA ILE A 105 5.18 -12.92 -5.99
C ILE A 105 6.49 -13.35 -6.65
N PRO A 106 6.55 -13.53 -7.97
CA PRO A 106 7.80 -13.79 -8.67
C PRO A 106 8.72 -12.57 -8.60
N ILE A 107 10.01 -12.82 -8.35
CA ILE A 107 11.08 -11.83 -8.48
C ILE A 107 11.79 -12.14 -9.79
N GLY A 108 12.01 -11.12 -10.64
CA GLY A 108 12.86 -11.31 -11.80
C GLY A 108 14.26 -11.78 -11.37
N ILE A 109 14.79 -12.77 -12.05
CA ILE A 109 16.20 -13.17 -11.87
C ILE A 109 17.03 -12.11 -12.59
N PRO A 110 18.04 -11.50 -11.93
CA PRO A 110 18.93 -10.55 -12.59
C PRO A 110 19.75 -11.17 -13.73
#